data_23ccd416d8c4cf94fa8cf0fb4fe5ad8f
#
_entry.id   23ccd416d8c4cf94fa8cf0fb4fe5ad8f
#
_cell.length_a   1.000
_cell.length_b   1.000
_cell.length_c   1.000
_cell.angle_alpha   90.00
_cell.angle_beta   90.00
_cell.angle_gamma   90.00
#
_symmetry.space_group_name_H-M   'P 1'
#
loop_
_entity.id
_entity.type
_entity.pdbx_description
1 polymer ?
#
loop_
_entity_poly.entity_id
_entity_poly.type
_entity_poly.pdbx_seq_one_letter_code
_entity_poly.pdbx_strand_id
1 'polypeptide(L)'
;TRSYNSGTGHTTITTPYALVAPFVTKRGTNQGTTIPVISSSTTSVVVAGDHSATELYVGEKYLMTYEFSQPNMKEPTAKGGRVSIAGGRLQIKHWLLRYQDSGDFIVKVIPTYGANSSGDTYASTGRFIGGGSSVLGTTTLSSGEFRFPVMVKSDRLRVVIECDSHLPCQFLSAEWEGQ
;
A
#
# COMPACT_ATOMS: atom_id res chain seq x y z
N THR A 1 -18.88 -8.82 20.40
CA THR A 1 -19.93 -9.85 20.18
C THR A 1 -20.42 -9.82 18.76
N ARG A 2 -21.02 -10.94 18.31
CA ARG A 2 -21.58 -11.07 16.96
C ARG A 2 -22.98 -11.62 17.04
N SER A 3 -23.89 -11.14 16.22
CA SER A 3 -25.28 -11.58 16.13
C SER A 3 -25.73 -11.61 14.68
N TYR A 4 -26.23 -12.74 14.23
CA TYR A 4 -26.83 -12.89 12.90
C TYR A 4 -28.34 -12.74 12.97
N ASN A 5 -28.91 -11.98 12.04
CA ASN A 5 -30.34 -11.82 11.86
C ASN A 5 -30.77 -12.47 10.55
N SER A 6 -31.47 -13.61 10.64
CA SER A 6 -31.94 -14.36 9.46
C SER A 6 -33.02 -13.61 8.66
N GLY A 7 -33.76 -12.70 9.29
CA GLY A 7 -34.79 -11.91 8.59
C GLY A 7 -34.20 -10.86 7.65
N THR A 8 -33.01 -10.33 7.96
CA THR A 8 -32.30 -9.36 7.10
C THR A 8 -31.15 -9.98 6.32
N GLY A 9 -30.70 -11.19 6.70
CA GLY A 9 -29.54 -11.82 6.11
C GLY A 9 -28.21 -11.16 6.48
N HIS A 10 -28.17 -10.41 7.59
CA HIS A 10 -27.00 -9.62 7.99
C HIS A 10 -26.42 -10.05 9.34
N THR A 11 -25.11 -9.91 9.48
CA THR A 11 -24.42 -10.08 10.76
C THR A 11 -24.03 -8.73 11.34
N THR A 12 -24.44 -8.47 12.57
CA THR A 12 -24.02 -7.30 13.35
C THR A 12 -22.84 -7.68 14.25
N ILE A 13 -21.77 -6.92 14.17
CA ILE A 13 -20.54 -7.10 14.95
C ILE A 13 -20.41 -5.91 15.87
N THR A 14 -20.41 -6.15 17.20
CA THR A 14 -20.19 -5.11 18.20
C THR A 14 -18.69 -5.00 18.49
N THR A 15 -18.14 -3.80 18.41
CA THR A 15 -16.75 -3.47 18.68
C THR A 15 -16.60 -2.81 20.06
N PRO A 16 -15.47 -3.00 20.77
CA PRO A 16 -15.25 -2.38 22.07
C PRO A 16 -14.85 -0.89 21.97
N TYR A 17 -14.58 -0.40 20.77
CA TYR A 17 -14.17 0.98 20.50
C TYR A 17 -14.89 1.51 19.26
N ALA A 18 -14.94 2.83 19.15
CA ALA A 18 -15.53 3.51 18.01
C ALA A 18 -14.65 3.35 16.76
N LEU A 19 -15.28 3.12 15.61
CA LEU A 19 -14.64 2.99 14.30
C LEU A 19 -15.19 4.07 13.36
N VAL A 20 -14.31 4.80 12.67
CA VAL A 20 -14.68 5.85 11.73
C VAL A 20 -14.88 5.28 10.33
N ALA A 21 -13.96 4.45 9.87
CA ALA A 21 -14.00 3.79 8.56
C ALA A 21 -13.80 2.28 8.74
N PRO A 22 -14.84 1.56 9.19
CA PRO A 22 -14.70 0.16 9.55
C PRO A 22 -14.39 -0.71 8.34
N PHE A 23 -13.55 -1.68 8.58
CA PHE A 23 -13.09 -2.65 7.61
C PHE A 23 -13.14 -4.05 8.22
N VAL A 24 -13.67 -5.01 7.48
CA VAL A 24 -13.88 -6.39 7.96
C VAL A 24 -13.22 -7.38 6.98
N THR A 25 -12.38 -8.26 7.53
CA THR A 25 -11.76 -9.35 6.76
C THR A 25 -11.95 -10.70 7.44
N LYS A 26 -11.92 -11.75 6.64
CA LYS A 26 -11.91 -13.13 7.15
C LYS A 26 -10.55 -13.48 7.74
N ARG A 27 -10.58 -14.22 8.85
CA ARG A 27 -9.45 -14.90 9.47
C ARG A 27 -9.60 -16.42 9.26
N GLY A 28 -8.49 -17.14 9.15
CA GLY A 28 -8.53 -18.59 8.93
C GLY A 28 -8.80 -18.95 7.46
N THR A 29 -9.82 -19.75 7.20
CA THR A 29 -10.18 -20.15 5.82
C THR A 29 -10.55 -18.93 4.98
N ASN A 30 -9.90 -18.76 3.82
CA ASN A 30 -10.01 -17.59 2.95
C ASN A 30 -9.53 -16.28 3.64
N GLN A 31 -8.46 -16.38 4.40
CA GLN A 31 -7.85 -15.26 5.11
C GLN A 31 -7.55 -14.09 4.17
N GLY A 32 -7.81 -12.87 4.65
CA GLY A 32 -7.58 -11.64 3.90
C GLY A 32 -8.71 -11.25 2.94
N THR A 33 -9.73 -12.11 2.75
CA THR A 33 -10.90 -11.73 1.96
C THR A 33 -11.70 -10.68 2.69
N THR A 34 -11.99 -9.57 2.01
CA THR A 34 -12.81 -8.48 2.55
C THR A 34 -14.29 -8.86 2.55
N ILE A 35 -14.98 -8.46 3.59
CA ILE A 35 -16.43 -8.55 3.68
C ILE A 35 -16.99 -7.12 3.56
N PRO A 36 -17.86 -6.86 2.58
CA PRO A 36 -18.45 -5.53 2.42
C PRO A 36 -19.22 -5.11 3.67
N VAL A 37 -18.91 -3.92 4.16
CA VAL A 37 -19.68 -3.27 5.24
C VAL A 37 -20.91 -2.60 4.64
N ILE A 38 -22.09 -2.97 5.15
CA ILE A 38 -23.38 -2.41 4.71
C ILE A 38 -23.64 -1.09 5.44
N SER A 39 -23.43 -1.10 6.76
CA SER A 39 -23.60 0.08 7.59
C SER A 39 -22.71 -0.03 8.84
N SER A 40 -22.42 1.11 9.44
CA SER A 40 -21.68 1.18 10.69
C SER A 40 -22.25 2.24 11.60
N SER A 41 -22.13 2.00 12.88
CA SER A 41 -22.37 2.98 13.94
C SER A 41 -21.10 3.09 14.80
N THR A 42 -21.14 3.94 15.80
CA THR A 42 -19.97 4.19 16.67
C THR A 42 -19.35 2.91 17.23
N THR A 43 -20.14 1.89 17.56
CA THR A 43 -19.65 0.65 18.21
C THR A 43 -20.18 -0.62 17.54
N SER A 44 -20.74 -0.53 16.33
CA SER A 44 -21.20 -1.69 15.60
C SER A 44 -20.97 -1.59 14.11
N VAL A 45 -20.71 -2.73 13.49
CA VAL A 45 -20.53 -2.88 12.04
C VAL A 45 -21.49 -3.95 11.54
N VAL A 46 -22.22 -3.66 10.50
CA VAL A 46 -23.18 -4.58 9.87
C VAL A 46 -22.60 -5.06 8.53
N VAL A 47 -22.54 -6.36 8.35
CA VAL A 47 -22.03 -7.00 7.13
C VAL A 47 -23.06 -7.96 6.55
N ALA A 48 -23.01 -8.17 5.22
CA ALA A 48 -23.88 -9.10 4.54
C ALA A 48 -23.49 -10.57 4.84
N GLY A 49 -24.49 -11.42 4.96
CA GLY A 49 -24.32 -12.86 5.14
C GLY A 49 -24.24 -13.30 6.59
N ASP A 50 -24.22 -14.63 6.78
CA ASP A 50 -24.04 -15.25 8.08
C ASP A 50 -22.54 -15.44 8.38
N HIS A 51 -22.05 -14.67 9.32
CA HIS A 51 -20.69 -14.72 9.82
C HIS A 51 -20.62 -15.05 11.32
N SER A 52 -21.68 -15.62 11.87
CA SER A 52 -21.76 -15.97 13.31
C SER A 52 -20.67 -16.95 13.73
N ALA A 53 -20.31 -17.90 12.85
CA ALA A 53 -19.26 -18.90 13.07
C ALA A 53 -17.92 -18.54 12.40
N THR A 54 -17.85 -17.50 11.56
CA THR A 54 -16.63 -17.14 10.83
C THR A 54 -15.69 -16.32 11.72
N GLU A 55 -14.41 -16.67 11.77
CA GLU A 55 -13.43 -15.81 12.40
C GLU A 55 -13.20 -14.54 11.57
N LEU A 56 -13.24 -13.38 12.22
CA LEU A 56 -13.15 -12.08 11.56
C LEU A 56 -12.15 -11.17 12.25
N TYR A 57 -11.46 -10.36 11.45
CA TYR A 57 -10.79 -9.15 11.91
C TYR A 57 -11.66 -7.95 11.56
N VAL A 58 -11.81 -7.07 12.53
CA VAL A 58 -12.50 -5.77 12.37
C VAL A 58 -11.51 -4.68 12.77
N GLY A 59 -11.31 -3.73 11.89
CA GLY A 59 -10.39 -2.62 12.09
C GLY A 59 -10.83 -1.37 11.35
N GLU A 60 -9.95 -0.39 11.32
CA GLU A 60 -10.12 0.83 10.53
C GLU A 60 -9.17 0.84 9.35
N LYS A 61 -9.63 1.40 8.24
CA LYS A 61 -8.75 1.72 7.11
C LYS A 61 -7.89 2.93 7.45
N TYR A 62 -6.63 2.87 7.09
CA TYR A 62 -5.72 4.00 7.11
C TYR A 62 -4.88 4.01 5.84
N LEU A 63 -4.53 5.19 5.38
CA LEU A 63 -3.60 5.37 4.27
C LEU A 63 -2.18 5.35 4.82
N MET A 64 -1.41 4.31 4.47
CA MET A 64 0.03 4.30 4.70
C MET A 64 0.68 5.19 3.64
N THR A 65 1.49 6.15 4.08
CA THR A 65 2.24 7.04 3.20
C THR A 65 3.71 7.04 3.62
N TYR A 66 4.60 6.83 2.65
CA TYR A 66 6.04 6.93 2.85
C TYR A 66 6.66 7.78 1.75
N GLU A 67 7.32 8.86 2.13
CA GLU A 67 8.05 9.74 1.22
C GLU A 67 9.54 9.47 1.30
N PHE A 68 10.16 9.20 0.14
CA PHE A 68 11.60 9.02 0.06
C PHE A 68 12.33 10.36 0.27
N SER A 69 13.49 10.28 0.92
CA SER A 69 14.42 11.41 0.98
C SER A 69 14.92 11.76 -0.42
N GLN A 70 15.24 13.02 -0.64
CA GLN A 70 15.76 13.52 -1.90
C GLN A 70 17.05 12.78 -2.30
N PRO A 71 17.12 12.24 -3.54
CA PRO A 71 18.34 11.61 -4.05
C PRO A 71 19.46 12.64 -4.22
N ASN A 72 20.61 12.38 -3.63
CA ASN A 72 21.80 13.23 -3.74
C ASN A 72 23.01 12.44 -4.20
N MET A 73 23.81 13.04 -5.09
CA MET A 73 25.13 12.51 -5.42
C MET A 73 26.05 12.70 -4.23
N LYS A 74 26.87 11.68 -3.96
CA LYS A 74 27.86 11.72 -2.88
C LYS A 74 29.25 11.46 -3.44
N GLU A 75 30.19 12.32 -3.09
CA GLU A 75 31.60 12.11 -3.38
C GLU A 75 32.36 11.57 -2.17
N PRO A 76 33.36 10.68 -2.39
CA PRO A 76 34.24 10.25 -1.30
C PRO A 76 35.13 11.41 -0.88
N THR A 77 35.28 11.60 0.42
CA THR A 77 36.24 12.56 0.98
C THR A 77 37.59 11.90 1.21
N ALA A 78 38.65 12.70 1.25
CA ALA A 78 40.03 12.22 1.54
C ALA A 78 40.18 11.49 2.90
N LYS A 79 39.19 11.66 3.81
CA LYS A 79 39.16 11.01 5.12
C LYS A 79 38.26 9.76 5.16
N GLY A 80 37.83 9.21 4.01
CA GLY A 80 37.01 8.02 3.92
C GLY A 80 35.50 8.22 4.15
N GLY A 81 35.03 9.45 4.35
CA GLY A 81 33.62 9.79 4.42
C GLY A 81 32.99 10.04 3.04
N ARG A 82 31.71 10.30 3.00
CA ARG A 82 30.97 10.71 1.79
C ARG A 82 30.23 12.02 2.06
N VAL A 83 30.40 12.99 1.17
CA VAL A 83 29.73 14.31 1.25
C VAL A 83 28.80 14.48 0.06
N SER A 84 27.62 15.03 0.30
CA SER A 84 26.68 15.38 -0.78
C SER A 84 27.21 16.56 -1.60
N ILE A 85 27.14 16.43 -2.93
CA ILE A 85 27.50 17.50 -3.85
C ILE A 85 26.31 18.44 -3.98
N ALA A 86 26.41 19.62 -3.37
CA ALA A 86 25.31 20.61 -3.37
C ALA A 86 24.99 21.19 -4.76
N GLY A 87 25.93 21.17 -5.70
CA GLY A 87 25.76 21.70 -7.06
C GLY A 87 25.52 20.63 -8.16
N GLY A 88 25.48 19.35 -7.78
CA GLY A 88 25.29 18.26 -8.72
C GLY A 88 23.87 18.25 -9.29
N ARG A 89 23.75 18.47 -10.60
CA ARG A 89 22.47 18.32 -11.30
C ARG A 89 22.34 16.88 -11.74
N LEU A 90 21.50 16.11 -11.04
CA LEU A 90 21.21 14.72 -11.36
C LEU A 90 19.80 14.63 -11.92
N GLN A 91 19.66 14.07 -13.13
CA GLN A 91 18.35 13.72 -13.67
C GLN A 91 18.07 12.25 -13.37
N ILE A 92 17.06 12.00 -12.56
CA ILE A 92 16.59 10.64 -12.27
C ILE A 92 15.79 10.16 -13.47
N LYS A 93 16.18 9.03 -14.06
CA LYS A 93 15.48 8.41 -15.19
C LYS A 93 14.45 7.41 -14.76
N HIS A 94 14.88 6.48 -13.90
CA HIS A 94 14.04 5.40 -13.41
C HIS A 94 14.27 5.21 -11.91
N TRP A 95 13.26 4.64 -11.29
CA TRP A 95 13.31 4.19 -9.91
C TRP A 95 12.92 2.71 -9.86
N LEU A 96 13.62 1.92 -9.07
CA LEU A 96 13.38 0.51 -8.84
C LEU A 96 13.08 0.29 -7.38
N LEU A 97 11.93 -0.29 -7.08
CA LEU A 97 11.50 -0.65 -5.75
C LEU A 97 11.43 -2.16 -5.64
N ARG A 98 12.16 -2.76 -4.68
CA ARG A 98 12.06 -4.19 -4.37
C ARG A 98 11.12 -4.40 -3.21
N TYR A 99 10.20 -5.33 -3.37
CA TYR A 99 9.19 -5.64 -2.38
C TYR A 99 9.00 -7.15 -2.22
N GLN A 100 8.53 -7.57 -1.06
CA GLN A 100 8.29 -8.97 -0.72
C GLN A 100 6.94 -9.11 0.00
N ASP A 101 6.21 -10.19 -0.31
CA ASP A 101 4.94 -10.55 0.35
C ASP A 101 3.99 -9.36 0.52
N SER A 102 3.87 -8.57 -0.54
CA SER A 102 3.12 -7.32 -0.53
C SER A 102 1.84 -7.43 -1.35
N GLY A 103 0.82 -6.72 -0.88
CA GLY A 103 -0.40 -6.45 -1.61
C GLY A 103 -0.26 -5.28 -2.59
N ASP A 104 -1.38 -4.67 -2.93
CA ASP A 104 -1.43 -3.54 -3.85
C ASP A 104 -0.87 -2.28 -3.19
N PHE A 105 -0.08 -1.53 -3.94
CA PHE A 105 0.42 -0.21 -3.56
C PHE A 105 0.53 0.70 -4.78
N ILE A 106 0.58 1.99 -4.55
CA ILE A 106 0.80 3.00 -5.58
C ILE A 106 2.06 3.81 -5.27
N VAL A 107 2.72 4.25 -6.34
CA VAL A 107 3.85 5.17 -6.25
C VAL A 107 3.47 6.45 -6.98
N LYS A 108 3.63 7.59 -6.32
CA LYS A 108 3.45 8.92 -6.90
C LYS A 108 4.80 9.57 -7.12
N VAL A 109 5.02 10.01 -8.34
CA VAL A 109 6.20 10.80 -8.74
C VAL A 109 5.74 12.24 -8.90
N ILE A 110 6.08 13.11 -7.95
CA ILE A 110 5.56 14.48 -7.87
C ILE A 110 6.70 15.46 -8.15
N PRO A 111 6.71 16.10 -9.33
CA PRO A 111 7.60 17.21 -9.59
C PRO A 111 7.21 18.41 -8.71
N THR A 112 8.17 19.00 -8.00
CA THR A 112 7.92 20.19 -7.17
C THR A 112 7.94 21.49 -7.97
N TYR A 113 8.03 21.38 -9.31
CA TYR A 113 8.16 22.50 -10.22
C TYR A 113 7.38 22.23 -11.52
N GLY A 114 6.68 23.26 -12.02
CA GLY A 114 5.93 23.20 -13.26
C GLY A 114 4.41 23.10 -13.07
N ALA A 115 3.70 23.02 -14.19
CA ALA A 115 2.23 22.96 -14.20
C ALA A 115 1.64 21.61 -13.72
N ASN A 116 2.45 20.54 -13.67
CA ASN A 116 2.01 19.21 -13.27
C ASN A 116 2.31 18.94 -11.78
N SER A 117 1.70 19.71 -10.90
CA SER A 117 1.85 19.55 -9.44
C SER A 117 1.16 18.29 -8.89
N SER A 118 0.27 17.66 -9.66
CA SER A 118 -0.39 16.40 -9.27
C SER A 118 0.52 15.17 -9.44
N GLY A 119 1.55 15.28 -10.30
CA GLY A 119 2.50 14.19 -10.55
C GLY A 119 1.90 13.02 -11.33
N ASP A 120 2.75 12.03 -11.55
CA ASP A 120 2.37 10.76 -12.17
C ASP A 120 2.16 9.68 -11.12
N THR A 121 1.17 8.82 -11.35
CA THR A 121 0.82 7.73 -10.44
C THR A 121 1.03 6.39 -11.12
N TYR A 122 1.79 5.52 -10.48
CA TYR A 122 2.07 4.16 -10.94
C TYR A 122 1.52 3.15 -9.93
N ALA A 123 0.64 2.25 -10.38
CA ALA A 123 0.03 1.24 -9.54
C ALA A 123 0.74 -0.11 -9.71
N SER A 124 1.13 -0.69 -8.57
CA SER A 124 1.54 -2.08 -8.48
C SER A 124 0.35 -2.89 -7.97
N THR A 125 -0.23 -3.68 -8.87
CA THR A 125 -1.32 -4.59 -8.52
C THR A 125 -0.81 -6.01 -8.59
N GLY A 126 -1.00 -6.78 -7.52
CA GLY A 126 -0.64 -8.19 -7.44
C GLY A 126 -1.48 -9.02 -8.40
N ARG A 127 -1.16 -9.01 -9.70
CA ARG A 127 -1.81 -9.85 -10.70
C ARG A 127 -1.12 -11.18 -10.78
N PHE A 128 -1.78 -12.22 -10.29
CA PHE A 128 -1.42 -13.58 -10.62
C PHE A 128 -2.26 -14.04 -11.83
N ILE A 129 -1.74 -13.87 -13.04
CA ILE A 129 -2.34 -14.44 -14.24
C ILE A 129 -1.65 -15.78 -14.51
N GLY A 130 -2.37 -16.90 -14.33
CA GLY A 130 -1.96 -18.21 -14.82
C GLY A 130 -1.15 -19.08 -13.87
N GLY A 131 -1.07 -18.80 -12.60
CA GLY A 131 -0.53 -19.73 -11.61
C GLY A 131 -1.58 -20.79 -11.22
N GLY A 132 -1.31 -22.07 -11.45
CA GLY A 132 -2.21 -23.19 -11.09
C GLY A 132 -2.47 -23.36 -9.58
N SER A 133 -2.03 -22.42 -8.75
CA SER A 133 -2.21 -22.41 -7.29
C SER A 133 -3.06 -21.25 -6.77
N SER A 134 -3.67 -20.44 -7.64
CA SER A 134 -4.57 -19.39 -7.15
C SER A 134 -5.92 -20.02 -6.76
N VAL A 135 -6.14 -20.13 -5.46
CA VAL A 135 -7.42 -20.59 -4.91
C VAL A 135 -8.38 -19.41 -4.89
N LEU A 136 -9.58 -19.61 -5.44
CA LEU A 136 -10.64 -18.60 -5.44
C LEU A 136 -10.94 -18.15 -4.00
N GLY A 137 -10.82 -16.84 -3.72
CA GLY A 137 -11.08 -16.29 -2.40
C GLY A 137 -9.86 -16.16 -1.47
N THR A 138 -8.65 -16.52 -1.94
CA THR A 138 -7.40 -16.21 -1.25
C THR A 138 -6.81 -14.92 -1.80
N THR A 139 -6.31 -14.06 -0.91
CA THR A 139 -5.62 -12.84 -1.30
C THR A 139 -4.20 -13.18 -1.71
N THR A 140 -3.83 -12.79 -2.92
CA THR A 140 -2.50 -13.06 -3.46
C THR A 140 -1.54 -11.95 -3.02
N LEU A 141 -0.48 -12.33 -2.32
CA LEU A 141 0.67 -11.47 -2.06
C LEU A 141 1.71 -11.71 -3.16
N SER A 142 2.39 -10.67 -3.58
CA SER A 142 3.42 -10.75 -4.60
C SER A 142 4.77 -10.28 -4.07
N SER A 143 5.84 -10.80 -4.67
CA SER A 143 7.21 -10.38 -4.40
C SER A 143 7.90 -10.10 -5.73
N GLY A 144 8.71 -9.06 -5.79
CA GLY A 144 9.37 -8.72 -7.03
C GLY A 144 10.01 -7.35 -7.05
N GLU A 145 10.17 -6.85 -8.26
CA GLU A 145 10.72 -5.54 -8.56
C GLU A 145 9.70 -4.69 -9.30
N PHE A 146 9.49 -3.47 -8.83
CA PHE A 146 8.62 -2.49 -9.45
C PHE A 146 9.46 -1.33 -9.98
N ARG A 147 9.61 -1.26 -11.30
CA ARG A 147 10.35 -0.20 -11.97
C ARG A 147 9.38 0.80 -12.57
N PHE A 148 9.62 2.08 -12.32
CA PHE A 148 8.80 3.16 -12.85
C PHE A 148 9.68 4.32 -13.37
N PRO A 149 9.25 5.02 -14.42
CA PRO A 149 9.95 6.18 -14.94
C PRO A 149 9.74 7.38 -14.02
N VAL A 150 10.75 8.24 -13.94
CA VAL A 150 10.71 9.47 -13.14
C VAL A 150 10.95 10.69 -14.00
N MET A 151 12.03 10.72 -14.78
CA MET A 151 12.41 11.79 -15.75
C MET A 151 12.43 13.20 -15.15
N VAL A 152 12.73 13.33 -13.86
CA VAL A 152 12.76 14.60 -13.12
C VAL A 152 14.13 14.81 -12.49
N LYS A 153 14.53 16.08 -12.32
CA LYS A 153 15.75 16.43 -11.59
C LYS A 153 15.63 16.08 -10.11
N SER A 154 16.72 15.60 -9.52
CA SER A 154 16.75 15.12 -8.13
C SER A 154 16.36 16.19 -7.11
N ASP A 155 16.70 17.46 -7.37
CA ASP A 155 16.39 18.62 -6.50
C ASP A 155 14.92 19.06 -6.55
N ARG A 156 14.13 18.47 -7.49
CA ARG A 156 12.74 18.86 -7.75
C ARG A 156 11.79 17.68 -7.79
N LEU A 157 12.15 16.62 -7.11
CA LEU A 157 11.46 15.35 -7.12
C LEU A 157 11.01 14.96 -5.72
N ARG A 158 9.75 14.56 -5.61
CA ARG A 158 9.23 13.82 -4.48
C ARG A 158 8.70 12.48 -4.98
N VAL A 159 9.14 11.41 -4.36
CA VAL A 159 8.62 10.05 -4.62
C VAL A 159 7.92 9.59 -3.36
N VAL A 160 6.65 9.26 -3.50
CA VAL A 160 5.78 8.88 -2.38
C VAL A 160 5.17 7.52 -2.68
N ILE A 161 5.26 6.59 -1.73
CA ILE A 161 4.52 5.33 -1.75
C ILE A 161 3.28 5.50 -0.91
N GLU A 162 2.15 5.06 -1.44
CA GLU A 162 0.88 5.01 -0.71
C GLU A 162 0.29 3.59 -0.79
N CYS A 163 -0.28 3.15 0.31
CA CYS A 163 -1.01 1.89 0.39
C CYS A 163 -2.26 2.08 1.24
N ASP A 164 -3.42 1.90 0.62
CA ASP A 164 -4.74 1.88 1.28
C ASP A 164 -5.28 0.44 1.40
N SER A 165 -4.41 -0.54 1.20
CA SER A 165 -4.78 -1.94 1.30
C SER A 165 -4.64 -2.43 2.74
N HIS A 166 -5.52 -3.37 3.13
CA HIS A 166 -5.41 -4.12 4.38
C HIS A 166 -4.33 -5.20 4.33
N LEU A 167 -3.73 -5.40 3.17
CA LEU A 167 -2.67 -6.36 2.95
C LEU A 167 -1.33 -5.80 3.42
N PRO A 168 -0.40 -6.67 3.81
CA PRO A 168 0.93 -6.21 4.16
C PRO A 168 1.63 -5.56 2.97
N CYS A 169 2.47 -4.56 3.26
CA CYS A 169 3.40 -3.95 2.33
C CYS A 169 4.79 -3.98 2.94
N GLN A 170 5.67 -4.79 2.36
CA GLN A 170 7.05 -4.91 2.81
C GLN A 170 8.01 -4.49 1.71
N PHE A 171 8.67 -3.35 1.89
CA PHE A 171 9.66 -2.83 0.96
C PHE A 171 11.06 -3.15 1.46
N LEU A 172 11.89 -3.75 0.61
CA LEU A 172 13.24 -4.21 0.94
C LEU A 172 14.30 -3.18 0.60
N SER A 173 14.23 -2.62 -0.60
CA SER A 173 15.17 -1.60 -1.07
C SER A 173 14.54 -0.71 -2.13
N ALA A 174 15.10 0.47 -2.28
CA ALA A 174 14.80 1.39 -3.36
C ALA A 174 16.11 1.85 -4.01
N GLU A 175 16.20 1.75 -5.31
CA GLU A 175 17.35 2.14 -6.12
C GLU A 175 16.89 3.10 -7.21
N TRP A 176 17.76 4.00 -7.61
CA TRP A 176 17.46 4.94 -8.70
C TRP A 176 18.60 4.97 -9.70
N GLU A 177 18.26 5.19 -10.95
CA GLU A 177 19.18 5.37 -12.08
C GLU A 177 19.04 6.79 -12.61
N GLY A 178 20.17 7.47 -12.78
CA GLY A 178 20.21 8.85 -13.24
C GLY A 178 21.51 9.17 -13.99
N GLN A 179 21.59 10.37 -14.53
CA GLN A 179 22.79 10.93 -15.16
C GLN A 179 22.90 12.43 -14.92
#